data_bc07e6e394e83987ea3b97a0d5400e86
#
_entry.id   bc07e6e394e83987ea3b97a0d5400e86
#
_cell.length_a   1.000
_cell.length_b   1.000
_cell.length_c   1.000
_cell.angle_alpha   90.00
_cell.angle_beta   90.00
_cell.angle_gamma   90.00
#
_symmetry.space_group_name_H-M   'P 1'
#
loop_
_entity.id
_entity.type
_entity.pdbx_description
1 polymer ?
#
loop_
_entity_poly.entity_id
_entity_poly.type
_entity_poly.pdbx_seq_one_letter_code
_entity_poly.pdbx_strand_id
1 'polypeptide(L)'
;MSRITNTFKTLKEKNKKALIPYITAGDPHPDLTVSMMHALVDSGADMIELGIPFSDPMADGPTIQRASERALAHHVGLSHVFKMVKTFREKDSKTPIILMGYANPIEAIGAETFVERAKSSDVDGIITVDYPPEECVEFTKLLKEKNIDSIFLLSPTSELDRVKLIIEQASGFLYYVSLKGVTGAANIDIEQVKSKVGMIRELTDLPIGVGFGVKDAATAKEVAKISDAVVVGSRMVQEIESSNKENLIQNISKLMKELREAVN
;
A
#
# COMPACT_ATOMS: atom_id res chain seq x y z
N MET A 1 4.35 -20.01 -0.38
CA MET A 1 5.04 -18.71 -0.39
C MET A 1 4.11 -17.74 -1.11
N SER A 2 3.79 -16.59 -0.53
CA SER A 2 2.88 -15.61 -1.13
C SER A 2 3.51 -14.91 -2.34
N ARG A 3 2.67 -14.24 -3.18
CA ARG A 3 3.20 -13.41 -4.30
C ARG A 3 4.07 -12.29 -3.77
N ILE A 4 3.71 -11.67 -2.63
CA ILE A 4 4.49 -10.61 -1.99
C ILE A 4 5.90 -11.12 -1.64
N THR A 5 5.99 -12.25 -0.94
CA THR A 5 7.28 -12.86 -0.57
C THR A 5 8.11 -13.20 -1.81
N ASN A 6 7.49 -13.78 -2.85
CA ASN A 6 8.19 -14.11 -4.10
C ASN A 6 8.71 -12.88 -4.83
N THR A 7 7.94 -11.78 -4.84
CA THR A 7 8.34 -10.52 -5.46
C THR A 7 9.56 -9.94 -4.74
N PHE A 8 9.54 -9.84 -3.41
CA PHE A 8 10.71 -9.37 -2.65
C PHE A 8 11.94 -10.25 -2.85
N LYS A 9 11.77 -11.57 -2.86
CA LYS A 9 12.88 -12.51 -3.12
C LYS A 9 13.51 -12.26 -4.49
N THR A 10 12.68 -12.18 -5.53
CA THR A 10 13.14 -11.95 -6.91
C THR A 10 13.86 -10.59 -7.06
N LEU A 11 13.34 -9.54 -6.41
CA LEU A 11 13.96 -8.23 -6.43
C LEU A 11 15.31 -8.22 -5.69
N LYS A 12 15.38 -8.89 -4.54
CA LYS A 12 16.62 -9.04 -3.76
C LYS A 12 17.71 -9.76 -4.56
N GLU A 13 17.37 -10.83 -5.25
CA GLU A 13 18.29 -11.57 -6.15
C GLU A 13 18.83 -10.69 -7.28
N LYS A 14 18.05 -9.71 -7.73
CA LYS A 14 18.43 -8.74 -8.76
C LYS A 14 19.05 -7.46 -8.19
N ASN A 15 19.24 -7.37 -6.89
CA ASN A 15 19.68 -6.16 -6.17
C ASN A 15 18.81 -4.93 -6.46
N LYS A 16 17.49 -5.14 -6.56
CA LYS A 16 16.49 -4.10 -6.82
C LYS A 16 15.56 -3.90 -5.63
N LYS A 17 14.96 -2.72 -5.55
CA LYS A 17 13.96 -2.35 -4.55
C LYS A 17 12.56 -2.39 -5.14
N ALA A 18 11.57 -2.79 -4.34
CA ALA A 18 10.19 -2.75 -4.78
C ALA A 18 9.69 -1.31 -4.90
N LEU A 19 8.86 -1.05 -5.91
CA LEU A 19 8.16 0.21 -6.09
C LEU A 19 6.65 -0.06 -6.05
N ILE A 20 5.97 0.53 -5.07
CA ILE A 20 4.57 0.25 -4.71
C ILE A 20 3.76 1.55 -4.82
N PRO A 21 3.06 1.82 -5.92
CA PRO A 21 2.11 2.92 -5.99
C PRO A 21 0.85 2.60 -5.18
N TYR A 22 0.33 3.63 -4.49
CA TYR A 22 -1.01 3.63 -3.90
C TYR A 22 -1.98 4.37 -4.82
N ILE A 23 -3.15 3.79 -5.02
CA ILE A 23 -4.29 4.45 -5.65
C ILE A 23 -5.57 4.15 -4.86
N THR A 24 -6.54 5.06 -4.84
CA THR A 24 -7.86 4.81 -4.24
C THR A 24 -8.78 4.14 -5.27
N ALA A 25 -9.40 3.01 -4.90
CA ALA A 25 -10.34 2.31 -5.76
C ALA A 25 -11.55 3.20 -6.07
N GLY A 26 -11.81 3.44 -7.34
CA GLY A 26 -12.92 4.29 -7.79
C GLY A 26 -12.56 5.75 -8.03
N ASP A 27 -11.35 6.17 -7.71
CA ASP A 27 -10.84 7.52 -7.96
C ASP A 27 -10.10 7.59 -9.33
N PRO A 28 -10.36 8.55 -10.21
CA PRO A 28 -11.41 9.56 -10.19
C PRO A 28 -12.77 9.03 -10.68
N HIS A 29 -12.79 7.81 -11.23
CA HIS A 29 -14.00 7.11 -11.68
C HIS A 29 -13.80 5.59 -11.61
N PRO A 30 -14.82 4.81 -11.18
CA PRO A 30 -14.69 3.34 -11.01
C PRO A 30 -14.20 2.61 -12.27
N ASP A 31 -14.66 3.02 -13.45
CA ASP A 31 -14.29 2.38 -14.72
C ASP A 31 -12.81 2.54 -15.09
N LEU A 32 -12.09 3.47 -14.46
CA LEU A 32 -10.69 3.75 -14.75
C LEU A 32 -9.72 2.97 -13.85
N THR A 33 -10.18 2.48 -12.69
CA THR A 33 -9.31 1.84 -11.69
C THR A 33 -8.50 0.68 -12.27
N VAL A 34 -9.14 -0.26 -12.95
CA VAL A 34 -8.47 -1.45 -13.49
C VAL A 34 -7.47 -1.07 -14.59
N SER A 35 -7.81 -0.12 -15.46
CA SER A 35 -6.89 0.37 -16.49
C SER A 35 -5.68 1.10 -15.89
N MET A 36 -5.87 1.88 -14.81
CA MET A 36 -4.76 2.48 -14.07
C MET A 36 -3.86 1.41 -13.43
N MET A 37 -4.43 0.37 -12.82
CA MET A 37 -3.65 -0.73 -12.24
C MET A 37 -2.74 -1.37 -13.29
N HIS A 38 -3.26 -1.71 -14.48
CA HIS A 38 -2.45 -2.27 -15.56
C HIS A 38 -1.37 -1.29 -16.03
N ALA A 39 -1.71 -0.02 -16.22
CA ALA A 39 -0.76 1.00 -16.65
C ALA A 39 0.39 1.21 -15.65
N LEU A 40 0.12 1.13 -14.35
CA LEU A 40 1.14 1.21 -13.30
C LEU A 40 2.08 0.01 -13.35
N VAL A 41 1.56 -1.21 -13.54
CA VAL A 41 2.38 -2.42 -13.69
C VAL A 41 3.24 -2.35 -14.94
N ASP A 42 2.68 -1.98 -16.08
CA ASP A 42 3.39 -1.81 -17.36
C ASP A 42 4.47 -0.72 -17.28
N SER A 43 4.33 0.19 -16.33
CA SER A 43 5.28 1.29 -16.08
C SER A 43 6.28 1.01 -14.96
N GLY A 44 6.28 -0.20 -14.39
CA GLY A 44 7.31 -0.67 -13.46
C GLY A 44 6.89 -0.76 -12.00
N ALA A 45 5.59 -0.80 -11.68
CA ALA A 45 5.14 -1.18 -10.35
C ALA A 45 5.42 -2.66 -10.09
N ASP A 46 5.98 -2.99 -8.93
CA ASP A 46 6.21 -4.36 -8.50
C ASP A 46 5.03 -4.93 -7.72
N MET A 47 4.26 -4.07 -7.07
CA MET A 47 3.02 -4.36 -6.33
C MET A 47 2.10 -3.15 -6.43
N ILE A 48 0.83 -3.31 -6.14
CA ILE A 48 -0.13 -2.20 -6.05
C ILE A 48 -0.79 -2.19 -4.68
N GLU A 49 -0.81 -1.03 -4.05
CA GLU A 49 -1.60 -0.73 -2.88
C GLU A 49 -2.91 -0.07 -3.31
N LEU A 50 -4.02 -0.78 -3.11
CA LEU A 50 -5.36 -0.35 -3.53
C LEU A 50 -6.17 0.05 -2.31
N GLY A 51 -6.39 1.36 -2.16
CA GLY A 51 -7.15 1.93 -1.06
C GLY A 51 -8.65 1.65 -1.17
N ILE A 52 -9.24 1.17 -0.09
CA ILE A 52 -10.69 1.01 0.07
C ILE A 52 -11.25 2.38 0.49
N PRO A 53 -12.10 3.05 -0.30
CA PRO A 53 -12.62 4.35 0.07
C PRO A 53 -13.48 4.26 1.34
N PHE A 54 -13.29 5.22 2.24
CA PHE A 54 -14.01 5.29 3.51
C PHE A 54 -14.41 6.73 3.83
N SER A 55 -15.56 6.92 4.48
CA SER A 55 -16.11 8.26 4.78
C SER A 55 -15.39 9.01 5.89
N ASP A 56 -14.75 8.26 6.82
CA ASP A 56 -14.16 8.81 8.03
C ASP A 56 -12.67 8.46 8.15
N PRO A 57 -11.82 8.82 7.16
CA PRO A 57 -10.46 8.34 7.02
C PRO A 57 -9.49 9.12 7.93
N MET A 58 -9.59 8.91 9.23
CA MET A 58 -8.92 9.71 10.29
C MET A 58 -7.38 9.69 10.23
N ALA A 59 -6.78 8.67 9.64
CA ALA A 59 -5.33 8.56 9.50
C ALA A 59 -4.81 9.11 8.17
N ASP A 60 -5.70 9.43 7.23
CA ASP A 60 -5.31 9.89 5.90
C ASP A 60 -5.11 11.40 5.83
N GLY A 61 -4.12 11.82 5.05
CA GLY A 61 -3.93 13.20 4.69
C GLY A 61 -4.99 13.71 3.68
N PRO A 62 -5.11 15.04 3.52
CA PRO A 62 -6.20 15.65 2.72
C PRO A 62 -6.24 15.19 1.26
N THR A 63 -5.12 14.81 0.67
CA THR A 63 -5.06 14.29 -0.70
C THR A 63 -5.78 12.94 -0.83
N ILE A 64 -5.55 12.04 0.13
CA ILE A 64 -6.18 10.71 0.13
C ILE A 64 -7.66 10.83 0.54
N GLN A 65 -7.98 11.73 1.48
CA GLN A 65 -9.38 12.01 1.85
C GLN A 65 -10.19 12.46 0.64
N ARG A 66 -9.70 13.42 -0.16
CA ARG A 66 -10.41 13.86 -1.40
C ARG A 66 -10.55 12.73 -2.43
N ALA A 67 -9.57 11.84 -2.54
CA ALA A 67 -9.69 10.68 -3.42
C ALA A 67 -10.81 9.72 -2.95
N SER A 68 -10.90 9.47 -1.63
CA SER A 68 -12.00 8.71 -1.03
C SER A 68 -13.35 9.39 -1.26
N GLU A 69 -13.45 10.70 -1.09
CA GLU A 69 -14.68 11.48 -1.36
C GLU A 69 -15.13 11.34 -2.83
N ARG A 70 -14.19 11.45 -3.80
CA ARG A 70 -14.50 11.25 -5.23
C ARG A 70 -15.01 9.83 -5.52
N ALA A 71 -14.36 8.82 -4.94
CA ALA A 71 -14.78 7.42 -5.11
C ALA A 71 -16.17 7.15 -4.47
N LEU A 72 -16.38 7.68 -3.27
CA LEU A 72 -17.67 7.53 -2.56
C LEU A 72 -18.84 8.25 -3.26
N ALA A 73 -18.56 9.35 -3.97
CA ALA A 73 -19.57 10.01 -4.82
C ALA A 73 -20.10 9.07 -5.93
N HIS A 74 -19.33 8.06 -6.32
CA HIS A 74 -19.73 6.99 -7.23
C HIS A 74 -20.23 5.73 -6.50
N HIS A 75 -20.51 5.82 -5.18
CA HIS A 75 -20.97 4.70 -4.36
C HIS A 75 -20.03 3.49 -4.35
N VAL A 76 -18.72 3.71 -4.50
CA VAL A 76 -17.72 2.64 -4.44
C VAL A 76 -17.57 2.14 -3.02
N GLY A 77 -17.74 0.84 -2.82
CA GLY A 77 -17.54 0.15 -1.54
C GLY A 77 -16.84 -1.18 -1.76
N LEU A 78 -16.66 -1.98 -0.70
CA LEU A 78 -15.90 -3.24 -0.72
C LEU A 78 -16.26 -4.18 -1.88
N SER A 79 -17.54 -4.31 -2.22
CA SER A 79 -17.96 -5.19 -3.33
C SER A 79 -17.40 -4.74 -4.68
N HIS A 80 -17.29 -3.43 -4.89
CA HIS A 80 -16.69 -2.86 -6.10
C HIS A 80 -15.18 -3.09 -6.10
N VAL A 81 -14.50 -2.89 -4.96
CA VAL A 81 -13.06 -3.12 -4.83
C VAL A 81 -12.70 -4.57 -5.16
N PHE A 82 -13.40 -5.54 -4.57
CA PHE A 82 -13.20 -6.96 -4.88
C PHE A 82 -13.44 -7.28 -6.35
N LYS A 83 -14.46 -6.68 -6.99
CA LYS A 83 -14.72 -6.84 -8.42
C LYS A 83 -13.57 -6.26 -9.26
N MET A 84 -13.05 -5.09 -8.90
CA MET A 84 -11.91 -4.46 -9.59
C MET A 84 -10.66 -5.37 -9.54
N VAL A 85 -10.35 -5.92 -8.36
CA VAL A 85 -9.23 -6.87 -8.23
C VAL A 85 -9.48 -8.12 -9.10
N LYS A 86 -10.66 -8.69 -9.07
CA LYS A 86 -11.02 -9.83 -9.92
C LYS A 86 -10.83 -9.54 -11.40
N THR A 87 -11.30 -8.38 -11.87
CA THR A 87 -11.15 -7.96 -13.26
C THR A 87 -9.69 -7.73 -13.64
N PHE A 88 -8.90 -7.12 -12.75
CA PHE A 88 -7.45 -7.01 -12.93
C PHE A 88 -6.79 -8.38 -13.10
N ARG A 89 -7.18 -9.36 -12.28
CA ARG A 89 -6.66 -10.73 -12.31
C ARG A 89 -6.91 -11.49 -13.62
N GLU A 90 -7.89 -11.09 -14.41
CA GLU A 90 -8.15 -11.69 -15.74
C GLU A 90 -6.94 -11.55 -16.69
N LYS A 91 -6.09 -10.52 -16.47
CA LYS A 91 -4.93 -10.24 -17.32
C LYS A 91 -3.60 -10.30 -16.57
N ASP A 92 -3.59 -10.16 -15.25
CA ASP A 92 -2.40 -10.20 -14.42
C ASP A 92 -2.56 -11.13 -13.20
N SER A 93 -1.91 -12.29 -13.29
CA SER A 93 -1.88 -13.29 -12.22
C SER A 93 -0.62 -13.20 -11.33
N LYS A 94 0.27 -12.23 -11.58
CA LYS A 94 1.61 -12.17 -10.96
C LYS A 94 1.80 -11.02 -9.98
N THR A 95 1.33 -9.83 -10.33
CA THR A 95 1.54 -8.62 -9.52
C THR A 95 0.76 -8.69 -8.20
N PRO A 96 1.40 -8.57 -7.03
CA PRO A 96 0.69 -8.52 -5.76
C PRO A 96 -0.24 -7.33 -5.66
N ILE A 97 -1.45 -7.56 -5.16
CA ILE A 97 -2.44 -6.53 -4.82
C ILE A 97 -2.65 -6.53 -3.31
N ILE A 98 -2.41 -5.38 -2.71
CA ILE A 98 -2.55 -5.14 -1.27
C ILE A 98 -3.75 -4.21 -1.08
N LEU A 99 -4.76 -4.64 -0.35
CA LEU A 99 -5.86 -3.74 0.02
C LEU A 99 -5.47 -2.97 1.28
N MET A 100 -5.66 -1.66 1.24
CA MET A 100 -5.49 -0.78 2.39
C MET A 100 -6.81 -0.14 2.77
N GLY A 101 -7.19 -0.22 4.04
CA GLY A 101 -8.45 0.34 4.51
C GLY A 101 -8.54 0.43 6.03
N TYR A 102 -9.75 0.67 6.49
CA TYR A 102 -10.07 0.84 7.91
C TYR A 102 -10.82 -0.38 8.45
N ALA A 103 -10.76 -0.59 9.75
CA ALA A 103 -11.42 -1.72 10.43
C ALA A 103 -12.95 -1.69 10.26
N ASN A 104 -13.57 -0.50 10.33
CA ASN A 104 -15.02 -0.37 10.30
C ASN A 104 -15.70 -1.06 9.09
N PRO A 105 -15.28 -0.87 7.82
CA PRO A 105 -15.82 -1.62 6.69
C PRO A 105 -15.63 -3.14 6.79
N ILE A 106 -14.55 -3.61 7.42
CA ILE A 106 -14.27 -5.03 7.62
C ILE A 106 -15.23 -5.60 8.67
N GLU A 107 -15.35 -4.93 9.80
CA GLU A 107 -16.24 -5.32 10.89
C GLU A 107 -17.72 -5.31 10.46
N ALA A 108 -18.12 -4.33 9.63
CA ALA A 108 -19.48 -4.20 9.15
C ALA A 108 -19.98 -5.42 8.34
N ILE A 109 -19.09 -6.10 7.63
CA ILE A 109 -19.43 -7.33 6.88
C ILE A 109 -18.99 -8.61 7.60
N GLY A 110 -18.22 -8.48 8.68
CA GLY A 110 -17.60 -9.55 9.44
C GLY A 110 -16.26 -10.01 8.85
N ALA A 111 -15.28 -10.22 9.73
CA ALA A 111 -13.91 -10.58 9.37
C ALA A 111 -13.82 -11.83 8.48
N GLU A 112 -14.55 -12.90 8.81
CA GLU A 112 -14.60 -14.13 8.01
C GLU A 112 -15.11 -13.87 6.58
N THR A 113 -16.22 -13.13 6.44
CA THR A 113 -16.80 -12.78 5.14
C THR A 113 -15.84 -11.93 4.32
N PHE A 114 -15.14 -10.97 4.97
CA PHE A 114 -14.15 -10.14 4.32
C PHE A 114 -13.00 -11.00 3.78
N VAL A 115 -12.42 -11.87 4.61
CA VAL A 115 -11.29 -12.74 4.24
C VAL A 115 -11.66 -13.71 3.12
N GLU A 116 -12.85 -14.31 3.14
CA GLU A 116 -13.34 -15.17 2.06
C GLU A 116 -13.50 -14.40 0.73
N ARG A 117 -14.03 -13.18 0.78
CA ARG A 117 -14.15 -12.30 -0.40
C ARG A 117 -12.78 -11.86 -0.93
N ALA A 118 -11.86 -11.47 -0.06
CA ALA A 118 -10.49 -11.12 -0.42
C ALA A 118 -9.81 -12.30 -1.11
N LYS A 119 -9.92 -13.49 -0.55
CA LYS A 119 -9.38 -14.72 -1.13
C LYS A 119 -10.00 -15.05 -2.49
N SER A 120 -11.32 -14.99 -2.60
CA SER A 120 -12.03 -15.27 -3.85
C SER A 120 -11.75 -14.26 -4.96
N SER A 121 -11.24 -13.08 -4.60
CA SER A 121 -10.81 -12.02 -5.51
C SER A 121 -9.31 -12.05 -5.81
N ASP A 122 -8.59 -13.00 -5.18
CA ASP A 122 -7.15 -13.20 -5.34
C ASP A 122 -6.31 -11.99 -4.88
N VAL A 123 -6.71 -11.41 -3.73
CA VAL A 123 -5.96 -10.40 -2.97
C VAL A 123 -4.77 -11.08 -2.28
N ASP A 124 -3.62 -10.41 -2.22
CA ASP A 124 -2.38 -10.94 -1.67
C ASP A 124 -2.07 -10.46 -0.25
N GLY A 125 -2.47 -9.25 0.09
CA GLY A 125 -2.19 -8.68 1.39
C GLY A 125 -3.24 -7.66 1.83
N ILE A 126 -3.28 -7.43 3.14
CA ILE A 126 -4.19 -6.47 3.78
C ILE A 126 -3.38 -5.55 4.70
N ILE A 127 -3.65 -4.24 4.60
CA ILE A 127 -3.27 -3.23 5.58
C ILE A 127 -4.54 -2.68 6.21
N THR A 128 -4.71 -2.88 7.52
CA THR A 128 -5.79 -2.24 8.28
C THR A 128 -5.17 -1.12 9.12
N VAL A 129 -5.55 0.12 8.81
CA VAL A 129 -4.83 1.31 9.27
C VAL A 129 -5.00 1.56 10.76
N ASP A 130 -6.17 1.25 11.30
CA ASP A 130 -6.63 1.57 12.64
C ASP A 130 -6.85 0.35 13.54
N TYR A 131 -6.38 -0.84 13.12
CA TYR A 131 -6.42 -2.02 13.97
C TYR A 131 -5.18 -2.09 14.87
N PRO A 132 -5.35 -2.03 16.20
CA PRO A 132 -4.27 -2.34 17.14
C PRO A 132 -3.83 -3.80 17.01
N PRO A 133 -2.52 -4.11 17.09
CA PRO A 133 -2.05 -5.50 16.98
C PRO A 133 -2.65 -6.41 18.04
N GLU A 134 -3.02 -5.86 19.21
CA GLU A 134 -3.64 -6.59 20.32
C GLU A 134 -5.05 -7.11 19.98
N GLU A 135 -5.77 -6.40 19.09
CA GLU A 135 -7.16 -6.70 18.74
C GLU A 135 -7.29 -7.49 17.43
N CYS A 136 -6.23 -7.57 16.63
CA CYS A 136 -6.31 -8.21 15.30
C CYS A 136 -5.80 -9.67 15.24
N VAL A 137 -5.54 -10.31 16.38
CA VAL A 137 -5.00 -11.68 16.45
C VAL A 137 -5.85 -12.69 15.67
N GLU A 138 -7.16 -12.71 15.91
CA GLU A 138 -8.07 -13.61 15.17
C GLU A 138 -8.16 -13.26 13.69
N PHE A 139 -8.18 -11.98 13.36
CA PHE A 139 -8.21 -11.53 11.96
C PHE A 139 -6.94 -11.93 11.19
N THR A 140 -5.76 -11.73 11.80
CA THR A 140 -4.48 -12.14 11.18
C THR A 140 -4.38 -13.66 11.01
N LYS A 141 -4.95 -14.43 11.94
CA LYS A 141 -5.05 -15.88 11.81
C LYS A 141 -5.91 -16.30 10.61
N LEU A 142 -7.09 -15.70 10.44
CA LEU A 142 -7.96 -15.94 9.30
C LEU A 142 -7.26 -15.60 7.97
N LEU A 143 -6.55 -14.47 7.90
CA LEU A 143 -5.76 -14.08 6.72
C LEU A 143 -4.69 -15.12 6.40
N LYS A 144 -3.93 -15.55 7.42
CA LYS A 144 -2.86 -16.56 7.28
C LYS A 144 -3.39 -17.90 6.76
N GLU A 145 -4.53 -18.36 7.26
CA GLU A 145 -5.18 -19.61 6.80
C GLU A 145 -5.54 -19.56 5.30
N LYS A 146 -5.82 -18.36 4.77
CA LYS A 146 -6.11 -18.13 3.35
C LYS A 146 -4.89 -17.73 2.51
N ASN A 147 -3.68 -17.73 3.10
CA ASN A 147 -2.45 -17.26 2.47
C ASN A 147 -2.57 -15.80 1.95
N ILE A 148 -3.15 -14.94 2.76
CA ILE A 148 -3.17 -13.49 2.57
C ILE A 148 -2.24 -12.89 3.61
N ASP A 149 -1.30 -12.03 3.17
CA ASP A 149 -0.35 -11.41 4.08
C ASP A 149 -0.99 -10.29 4.91
N SER A 150 -0.63 -10.22 6.18
CA SER A 150 -1.04 -9.18 7.11
C SER A 150 0.09 -8.17 7.26
N ILE A 151 -0.05 -6.99 6.65
CA ILE A 151 0.97 -5.93 6.61
C ILE A 151 0.62 -4.89 7.67
N PHE A 152 1.58 -4.56 8.53
CA PHE A 152 1.38 -3.61 9.61
C PHE A 152 2.15 -2.32 9.39
N LEU A 153 1.54 -1.22 9.86
CA LEU A 153 2.14 0.10 9.87
C LEU A 153 3.00 0.31 11.13
N LEU A 154 4.21 0.81 10.93
CA LEU A 154 5.09 1.27 11.99
C LEU A 154 5.32 2.78 11.81
N SER A 155 5.30 3.51 12.90
CA SER A 155 5.53 4.95 12.92
C SER A 155 6.83 5.32 13.63
N PRO A 156 7.35 6.56 13.48
CA PRO A 156 8.49 7.04 14.25
C PRO A 156 8.29 6.97 15.77
N THR A 157 7.03 7.00 16.21
CA THR A 157 6.66 6.93 17.65
C THR A 157 6.40 5.52 18.15
N SER A 158 6.48 4.50 17.28
CA SER A 158 6.32 3.10 17.72
C SER A 158 7.47 2.70 18.64
N GLU A 159 7.15 2.36 19.89
CA GLU A 159 8.10 1.87 20.89
C GLU A 159 8.53 0.43 20.56
N LEU A 160 9.67 0.01 21.14
CA LEU A 160 10.30 -1.27 20.81
C LEU A 160 9.39 -2.47 21.09
N ASP A 161 8.69 -2.46 22.21
CA ASP A 161 7.81 -3.57 22.58
C ASP A 161 6.60 -3.67 21.65
N ARG A 162 6.07 -2.51 21.19
CA ARG A 162 5.03 -2.50 20.16
C ARG A 162 5.54 -3.00 18.80
N VAL A 163 6.79 -2.67 18.44
CA VAL A 163 7.41 -3.19 17.22
C VAL A 163 7.52 -4.71 17.27
N LYS A 164 7.93 -5.30 18.40
CA LYS A 164 8.00 -6.76 18.59
C LYS A 164 6.64 -7.42 18.44
N LEU A 165 5.62 -6.87 19.11
CA LEU A 165 4.24 -7.38 19.03
C LEU A 165 3.71 -7.36 17.58
N ILE A 166 4.00 -6.30 16.84
CA ILE A 166 3.64 -6.19 15.42
C ILE A 166 4.36 -7.25 14.58
N ILE A 167 5.66 -7.46 14.80
CA ILE A 167 6.46 -8.44 14.06
C ILE A 167 5.92 -9.85 14.20
N GLU A 168 5.41 -10.22 15.39
CA GLU A 168 4.83 -11.55 15.65
C GLU A 168 3.60 -11.85 14.80
N GLN A 169 2.86 -10.82 14.40
CA GLN A 169 1.63 -10.95 13.62
C GLN A 169 1.78 -10.60 12.15
N ALA A 170 2.85 -9.87 11.81
CA ALA A 170 3.08 -9.40 10.46
C ALA A 170 3.54 -10.51 9.51
N SER A 171 3.16 -10.38 8.24
CA SER A 171 3.71 -11.16 7.14
C SER A 171 3.82 -10.30 5.87
N GLY A 172 4.46 -10.83 4.83
CA GLY A 172 4.72 -10.07 3.61
C GLY A 172 5.83 -9.04 3.78
N PHE A 173 5.53 -7.91 4.41
CA PHE A 173 6.50 -6.88 4.77
C PHE A 173 5.96 -5.96 5.89
N LEU A 174 6.85 -5.15 6.47
CA LEU A 174 6.49 -4.09 7.41
C LEU A 174 6.45 -2.75 6.67
N TYR A 175 5.44 -1.94 6.92
CA TYR A 175 5.29 -0.63 6.31
C TYR A 175 5.66 0.47 7.31
N TYR A 176 6.82 1.09 7.12
CA TYR A 176 7.26 2.21 7.95
C TYR A 176 6.74 3.54 7.40
N VAL A 177 5.93 4.23 8.20
CA VAL A 177 5.39 5.58 7.90
C VAL A 177 6.41 6.62 8.35
N SER A 178 7.03 7.33 7.43
CA SER A 178 8.20 8.18 7.71
C SER A 178 7.90 9.57 8.26
N LEU A 179 6.63 9.98 8.36
CA LEU A 179 6.24 11.32 8.84
C LEU A 179 5.76 11.32 10.29
N LYS A 180 6.16 12.32 11.04
CA LYS A 180 5.56 12.71 12.33
C LYS A 180 4.41 13.67 12.09
N GLY A 181 3.18 13.23 12.35
CA GLY A 181 1.98 14.09 12.37
C GLY A 181 1.31 14.33 11.02
N VAL A 182 0.02 14.67 11.06
CA VAL A 182 -0.89 14.85 9.91
C VAL A 182 -0.67 16.17 9.18
N THR A 183 0.17 17.08 9.66
CA THR A 183 0.23 18.45 9.16
C THR A 183 1.62 18.87 8.70
N GLY A 184 1.76 18.99 7.37
CA GLY A 184 2.64 19.99 6.77
C GLY A 184 4.15 19.84 6.86
N ALA A 185 4.70 18.76 7.41
CA ALA A 185 6.15 18.52 7.37
C ALA A 185 6.54 18.12 5.93
N ALA A 186 7.06 19.07 5.20
CA ALA A 186 7.32 18.96 3.77
C ALA A 186 8.49 18.02 3.40
N ASN A 187 9.29 17.56 4.36
CA ASN A 187 10.51 16.79 4.08
C ASN A 187 10.65 15.57 5.00
N ILE A 188 11.04 14.44 4.40
CA ILE A 188 11.45 13.23 5.13
C ILE A 188 12.81 13.51 5.79
N ASP A 189 12.92 13.23 7.08
CA ASP A 189 14.21 13.13 7.76
C ASP A 189 14.81 11.74 7.49
N ILE A 190 15.61 11.66 6.43
CA ILE A 190 16.20 10.41 5.94
C ILE A 190 17.09 9.74 7.01
N GLU A 191 17.84 10.50 7.79
CA GLU A 191 18.73 9.93 8.83
C GLU A 191 17.90 9.34 9.99
N GLN A 192 16.80 9.99 10.37
CA GLN A 192 15.88 9.44 11.38
C GLN A 192 15.22 8.15 10.87
N VAL A 193 14.76 8.12 9.62
CA VAL A 193 14.16 6.93 8.99
C VAL A 193 15.19 5.80 8.94
N LYS A 194 16.41 6.08 8.50
CA LYS A 194 17.50 5.11 8.42
C LYS A 194 17.82 4.48 9.78
N SER A 195 17.95 5.31 10.82
CA SER A 195 18.17 4.83 12.18
C SER A 195 17.05 3.89 12.65
N LYS A 196 15.79 4.28 12.46
CA LYS A 196 14.65 3.48 12.90
C LYS A 196 14.49 2.18 12.09
N VAL A 197 14.66 2.24 10.77
CA VAL A 197 14.68 1.06 9.89
C VAL A 197 15.81 0.11 10.29
N GLY A 198 16.99 0.63 10.63
CA GLY A 198 18.11 -0.16 11.14
C GLY A 198 17.75 -0.94 12.41
N MET A 199 17.13 -0.27 13.38
CA MET A 199 16.65 -0.92 14.61
C MET A 199 15.61 -2.02 14.34
N ILE A 200 14.67 -1.79 13.40
CA ILE A 200 13.66 -2.79 13.06
C ILE A 200 14.32 -4.01 12.39
N ARG A 201 15.32 -3.80 11.54
CA ARG A 201 16.05 -4.89 10.86
C ARG A 201 16.81 -5.82 11.82
N GLU A 202 17.19 -5.34 13.02
CA GLU A 202 17.79 -6.19 14.05
C GLU A 202 16.79 -7.17 14.68
N LEU A 203 15.49 -6.93 14.51
CA LEU A 203 14.41 -7.70 15.13
C LEU A 203 13.71 -8.66 14.16
N THR A 204 13.87 -8.48 12.85
CA THR A 204 13.11 -9.27 11.87
C THR A 204 13.81 -9.33 10.51
N ASP A 205 13.59 -10.44 9.79
CA ASP A 205 13.96 -10.62 8.40
C ASP A 205 12.89 -10.17 7.40
N LEU A 206 11.73 -9.70 7.89
CA LEU A 206 10.69 -9.17 7.00
C LEU A 206 11.21 -7.96 6.22
N PRO A 207 10.91 -7.86 4.92
CA PRO A 207 11.21 -6.66 4.15
C PRO A 207 10.56 -5.43 4.78
N ILE A 208 11.19 -4.26 4.63
CA ILE A 208 10.66 -2.99 5.15
C ILE A 208 10.39 -2.06 3.99
N GLY A 209 9.11 -1.76 3.77
CA GLY A 209 8.66 -0.71 2.87
C GLY A 209 8.62 0.64 3.61
N VAL A 210 9.04 1.70 2.94
CA VAL A 210 8.96 3.06 3.47
C VAL A 210 8.06 3.90 2.59
N GLY A 211 7.09 4.55 3.19
CA GLY A 211 6.15 5.44 2.54
C GLY A 211 5.96 6.74 3.31
N PHE A 212 5.09 7.59 2.77
CA PHE A 212 4.86 8.97 3.19
C PHE A 212 6.03 9.94 2.89
N GLY A 213 5.70 11.08 2.30
CA GLY A 213 6.67 12.11 1.96
C GLY A 213 7.49 11.84 0.69
N VAL A 214 7.28 10.73 0.00
CA VAL A 214 7.88 10.49 -1.33
C VAL A 214 7.13 11.33 -2.35
N LYS A 215 7.72 12.45 -2.75
CA LYS A 215 7.09 13.47 -3.62
C LYS A 215 7.66 13.52 -5.04
N ASP A 216 8.85 13.00 -5.24
CA ASP A 216 9.60 13.06 -6.48
C ASP A 216 10.64 11.92 -6.58
N ALA A 217 11.26 11.81 -7.74
CA ALA A 217 12.31 10.85 -8.03
C ALA A 217 13.53 10.96 -7.10
N ALA A 218 13.91 12.17 -6.70
CA ALA A 218 15.04 12.40 -5.80
C ALA A 218 14.75 11.81 -4.41
N THR A 219 13.58 12.09 -3.85
CA THR A 219 13.14 11.53 -2.56
C THR A 219 13.00 10.00 -2.64
N ALA A 220 12.41 9.47 -3.73
CA ALA A 220 12.29 8.03 -3.95
C ALA A 220 13.65 7.33 -3.95
N LYS A 221 14.67 7.93 -4.59
CA LYS A 221 16.03 7.41 -4.62
C LYS A 221 16.67 7.34 -3.22
N GLU A 222 16.49 8.37 -2.40
CA GLU A 222 17.05 8.36 -1.04
C GLU A 222 16.35 7.32 -0.15
N VAL A 223 15.04 7.20 -0.26
CA VAL A 223 14.27 6.16 0.46
C VAL A 223 14.67 4.75 0.02
N ALA A 224 14.90 4.53 -1.26
CA ALA A 224 15.33 3.24 -1.80
C ALA A 224 16.68 2.75 -1.22
N LYS A 225 17.59 3.66 -0.84
CA LYS A 225 18.88 3.30 -0.23
C LYS A 225 18.74 2.65 1.15
N ILE A 226 17.66 2.96 1.87
CA ILE A 226 17.47 2.57 3.28
C ILE A 226 16.34 1.56 3.50
N SER A 227 15.55 1.27 2.46
CA SER A 227 14.39 0.37 2.52
C SER A 227 14.48 -0.78 1.53
N ASP A 228 13.52 -1.71 1.58
CA ASP A 228 13.34 -2.80 0.61
C ASP A 228 12.24 -2.47 -0.40
N ALA A 229 11.36 -1.53 -0.05
CA ALA A 229 10.33 -0.99 -0.92
C ALA A 229 10.13 0.51 -0.70
N VAL A 230 9.79 1.19 -1.80
CA VAL A 230 9.36 2.60 -1.80
C VAL A 230 7.87 2.63 -2.10
N VAL A 231 7.07 3.17 -1.17
CA VAL A 231 5.62 3.33 -1.35
C VAL A 231 5.30 4.78 -1.71
N VAL A 232 4.56 4.97 -2.80
CA VAL A 232 4.24 6.29 -3.35
C VAL A 232 2.73 6.50 -3.36
N GLY A 233 2.22 7.20 -2.33
CA GLY A 233 0.79 7.47 -2.16
C GLY A 233 0.37 8.85 -2.68
N SER A 234 0.47 9.86 -1.83
CA SER A 234 -0.09 11.20 -2.11
C SER A 234 0.36 11.79 -3.45
N ARG A 235 1.61 11.56 -3.87
CA ARG A 235 2.10 12.06 -5.17
C ARG A 235 1.38 11.40 -6.35
N MET A 236 1.11 10.10 -6.27
CA MET A 236 0.35 9.37 -7.30
C MET A 236 -1.11 9.86 -7.34
N VAL A 237 -1.75 10.00 -6.18
CA VAL A 237 -3.13 10.50 -6.09
C VAL A 237 -3.23 11.96 -6.58
N GLN A 238 -2.25 12.81 -6.31
CA GLN A 238 -2.20 14.19 -6.86
C GLN A 238 -2.10 14.19 -8.39
N GLU A 239 -1.31 13.27 -8.98
CA GLU A 239 -1.24 13.12 -10.43
C GLU A 239 -2.59 12.70 -11.03
N ILE A 240 -3.28 11.78 -10.35
CA ILE A 240 -4.65 11.36 -10.73
C ILE A 240 -5.61 12.55 -10.64
N GLU A 241 -5.61 13.28 -9.52
CA GLU A 241 -6.49 14.43 -9.28
C GLU A 241 -6.30 15.57 -10.29
N SER A 242 -5.05 15.81 -10.73
CA SER A 242 -4.72 16.87 -11.68
C SER A 242 -4.90 16.46 -13.16
N SER A 243 -5.16 15.18 -13.42
CA SER A 243 -5.34 14.65 -14.76
C SER A 243 -6.80 14.67 -15.21
N ASN A 244 -7.02 14.86 -16.50
CA ASN A 244 -8.33 14.59 -17.12
C ASN A 244 -8.38 13.14 -17.65
N LYS A 245 -9.57 12.69 -18.05
CA LYS A 245 -9.80 11.31 -18.52
C LYS A 245 -8.91 10.93 -19.72
N GLU A 246 -8.56 11.88 -20.57
CA GLU A 246 -7.81 11.65 -21.82
C GLU A 246 -6.31 11.45 -21.55
N ASN A 247 -5.74 12.16 -20.59
CA ASN A 247 -4.31 12.15 -20.30
C ASN A 247 -3.93 11.36 -19.03
N LEU A 248 -4.90 10.91 -18.23
CA LEU A 248 -4.67 10.24 -16.94
C LEU A 248 -3.67 9.08 -17.04
N ILE A 249 -3.93 8.13 -17.93
CA ILE A 249 -3.08 6.95 -18.10
C ILE A 249 -1.66 7.34 -18.51
N GLN A 250 -1.52 8.30 -19.41
CA GLN A 250 -0.21 8.79 -19.85
C GLN A 250 0.55 9.45 -18.70
N ASN A 251 -0.12 10.29 -17.90
CA ASN A 251 0.49 11.03 -16.80
C ASN A 251 0.97 10.11 -15.69
N ILE A 252 0.11 9.18 -15.19
CA ILE A 252 0.51 8.22 -14.17
C ILE A 252 1.63 7.27 -14.64
N SER A 253 1.58 6.86 -15.90
CA SER A 253 2.62 6.02 -16.50
C SER A 253 3.97 6.76 -16.58
N LYS A 254 3.95 8.03 -16.94
CA LYS A 254 5.16 8.87 -16.96
C LYS A 254 5.76 9.01 -15.58
N LEU A 255 4.95 9.40 -14.59
CA LEU A 255 5.38 9.51 -13.20
C LEU A 255 5.95 8.18 -12.69
N MET A 256 5.28 7.07 -12.98
CA MET A 256 5.72 5.74 -12.53
C MET A 256 7.08 5.36 -13.11
N LYS A 257 7.34 5.63 -14.39
CA LYS A 257 8.63 5.38 -15.04
C LYS A 257 9.75 6.24 -14.45
N GLU A 258 9.49 7.51 -14.19
CA GLU A 258 10.46 8.42 -13.53
C GLU A 258 10.84 7.89 -12.13
N LEU A 259 9.85 7.44 -11.36
CA LEU A 259 10.07 6.83 -10.04
C LEU A 259 10.83 5.51 -10.16
N ARG A 260 10.48 4.66 -11.13
CA ARG A 260 11.16 3.37 -11.34
C ARG A 260 12.65 3.55 -11.68
N GLU A 261 12.97 4.52 -12.53
CA GLU A 261 14.37 4.84 -12.85
C GLU A 261 15.16 5.30 -11.62
N ALA A 262 14.53 6.04 -10.73
CA ALA A 262 15.16 6.55 -9.51
C ALA A 262 15.39 5.46 -8.44
N VAL A 263 14.53 4.45 -8.40
CA VAL A 263 14.55 3.38 -7.37
C VAL A 263 15.40 2.17 -7.80
N ASN A 264 15.81 2.09 -9.06
CA ASN A 264 16.67 1.01 -9.60
C ASN A 264 18.13 1.09 -9.15
#